data_1e953656afd4733206ef8cbf4192348f
#
_entry.id   1e953656afd4733206ef8cbf4192348f
#
_cell.length_a   1.000
_cell.length_b   1.000
_cell.length_c   1.000
_cell.angle_alpha   90.00
_cell.angle_beta   90.00
_cell.angle_gamma   90.00
#
_symmetry.space_group_name_H-M   'P 1'
#
loop_
_entity.id
_entity.type
_entity.pdbx_description
1 polymer ?
#
loop_
_entity_poly.entity_id
_entity_poly.type
_entity_poly.pdbx_seq_one_letter_code
_entity_poly.pdbx_strand_id
1 'polypeptide(L)'
;MEKYEEIERSIVTSYKKKIWTNFIKGIKEFDMIKDGDKIAVCISGGKDSMLLAKCLQELKKHRKVDFELVFLSMDPGYNEINKQKVISNAKLLNIPLTIFETKIFDAVEHIDSHPCYVCARMRRGYLYEKAKELGCNKIALGHHFDDVIETILMGMLYGAQMQTMMPKVVSTSHPGMELIRPLYYVKEASIINWKEKHNLEFIECACKVTEHRTMCDDGEEGSKREEIKKLIKKLRQVYDRVDINIFRSAQNVNLDTVISYRSQREGTSHHFLDDYDKLLEEYKKNSKNID
;
A
#
# COMPACT_ATOMS: atom_id res chain seq x y z
N MET A 1 2.63 14.22 30.32
CA MET A 1 2.48 13.28 29.18
C MET A 1 3.46 13.72 28.11
N GLU A 2 4.32 12.82 27.70
CA GLU A 2 5.30 13.11 26.67
C GLU A 2 4.60 13.33 25.30
N LYS A 3 5.19 14.13 24.41
CA LYS A 3 4.58 14.47 23.12
C LYS A 3 4.21 13.24 22.28
N TYR A 4 5.05 12.20 22.28
CA TYR A 4 4.75 10.95 21.55
C TYR A 4 3.55 10.19 22.12
N GLU A 5 3.30 10.27 23.43
CA GLU A 5 2.13 9.65 24.08
C GLU A 5 0.84 10.35 23.69
N GLU A 6 0.85 11.69 23.60
CA GLU A 6 -0.27 12.47 23.12
C GLU A 6 -0.61 12.13 21.68
N ILE A 7 0.41 12.08 20.79
CA ILE A 7 0.28 11.72 19.39
C ILE A 7 -0.33 10.32 19.24
N GLU A 8 0.17 9.36 19.98
CA GLU A 8 -0.29 7.97 19.96
C GLU A 8 -1.73 7.86 20.48
N ARG A 9 -2.03 8.49 21.63
CA ARG A 9 -3.38 8.50 22.20
C ARG A 9 -4.39 9.13 21.25
N SER A 10 -4.00 10.14 20.46
CA SER A 10 -4.88 10.79 19.50
C SER A 10 -5.44 9.81 18.46
N ILE A 11 -4.67 8.77 18.08
CA ILE A 11 -5.09 7.76 17.10
C ILE A 11 -6.33 7.01 17.58
N VAL A 12 -6.36 6.62 18.86
CA VAL A 12 -7.47 5.85 19.44
C VAL A 12 -8.58 6.71 20.04
N THR A 13 -8.38 8.03 20.11
CA THR A 13 -9.37 8.98 20.60
C THR A 13 -9.91 9.89 19.48
N SER A 14 -9.22 10.99 19.19
CA SER A 14 -9.65 12.00 18.20
C SER A 14 -9.76 11.42 16.77
N TYR A 15 -8.90 10.49 16.42
CA TYR A 15 -8.85 9.83 15.11
C TYR A 15 -9.44 8.42 15.11
N LYS A 16 -10.14 8.02 16.19
CA LYS A 16 -10.69 6.66 16.34
C LYS A 16 -11.50 6.21 15.12
N LYS A 17 -12.46 7.01 14.68
CA LYS A 17 -13.33 6.66 13.54
C LYS A 17 -12.60 6.70 12.19
N LYS A 18 -11.67 7.66 12.02
CA LYS A 18 -11.04 7.95 10.74
C LYS A 18 -9.79 7.09 10.49
N ILE A 19 -9.02 6.77 11.54
CA ILE A 19 -7.77 6.01 11.45
C ILE A 19 -7.92 4.66 12.14
N TRP A 20 -8.10 4.63 13.47
CA TRP A 20 -8.01 3.41 14.25
C TRP A 20 -9.02 2.32 13.82
N THR A 21 -10.29 2.69 13.69
CA THR A 21 -11.35 1.73 13.29
C THR A 21 -11.08 1.15 11.90
N ASN A 22 -10.60 1.96 10.95
CA ASN A 22 -10.28 1.52 9.59
C ASN A 22 -9.01 0.66 9.56
N PHE A 23 -7.99 0.99 10.35
CA PHE A 23 -6.80 0.18 10.55
C PHE A 23 -7.14 -1.20 11.12
N ILE A 24 -7.93 -1.27 12.19
CA ILE A 24 -8.37 -2.53 12.79
C ILE A 24 -9.27 -3.33 11.83
N LYS A 25 -10.14 -2.65 11.07
CA LYS A 25 -10.96 -3.30 10.05
C LYS A 25 -10.10 -4.03 9.02
N GLY A 26 -9.08 -3.35 8.46
CA GLY A 26 -8.18 -3.96 7.46
C GLY A 26 -7.44 -5.18 8.00
N ILE A 27 -6.90 -5.08 9.23
CA ILE A 27 -6.20 -6.20 9.86
C ILE A 27 -7.11 -7.41 10.02
N LYS A 28 -8.33 -7.21 10.50
CA LYS A 28 -9.29 -8.30 10.76
C LYS A 28 -9.85 -8.91 9.48
N GLU A 29 -10.28 -8.07 8.54
CA GLU A 29 -10.94 -8.52 7.31
C GLU A 29 -10.00 -9.33 6.42
N PHE A 30 -8.71 -8.97 6.40
CA PHE A 30 -7.71 -9.64 5.58
C PHE A 30 -6.79 -10.57 6.38
N ASP A 31 -7.10 -10.84 7.65
CA ASP A 31 -6.33 -11.75 8.51
C ASP A 31 -4.81 -11.46 8.42
N MET A 32 -4.44 -10.17 8.64
CA MET A 32 -3.09 -9.70 8.37
C MET A 32 -2.09 -10.09 9.46
N ILE A 33 -2.54 -10.19 10.72
CA ILE A 33 -1.66 -10.42 11.89
C ILE A 33 -2.21 -11.58 12.71
N LYS A 34 -1.32 -12.52 13.05
CA LYS A 34 -1.60 -13.74 13.85
C LYS A 34 -0.65 -13.83 15.04
N ASP A 35 -1.02 -14.67 16.00
CA ASP A 35 -0.14 -15.00 17.12
C ASP A 35 1.17 -15.61 16.60
N GLY A 36 2.28 -15.18 17.18
CA GLY A 36 3.62 -15.60 16.80
C GLY A 36 4.22 -14.86 15.60
N ASP A 37 3.50 -13.91 14.96
CA ASP A 37 4.08 -13.13 13.90
C ASP A 37 5.20 -12.20 14.38
N LYS A 38 6.26 -12.09 13.57
CA LYS A 38 7.29 -11.07 13.73
C LYS A 38 7.31 -10.18 12.50
N ILE A 39 6.91 -8.92 12.68
CA ILE A 39 6.58 -8.00 11.59
C ILE A 39 7.64 -6.90 11.47
N ALA A 40 8.30 -6.81 10.31
CA ALA A 40 9.14 -5.68 9.96
C ALA A 40 8.27 -4.53 9.42
N VAL A 41 8.15 -3.46 10.19
CA VAL A 41 7.47 -2.23 9.80
C VAL A 41 8.44 -1.38 8.97
N CYS A 42 8.16 -1.23 7.68
CA CYS A 42 9.05 -0.51 6.77
C CYS A 42 8.83 0.99 6.87
N ILE A 43 9.83 1.70 7.38
CA ILE A 43 9.83 3.15 7.59
C ILE A 43 10.54 3.84 6.44
N SER A 44 9.77 4.55 5.62
CA SER A 44 10.30 5.36 4.49
C SER A 44 10.65 6.80 4.90
N GLY A 45 10.31 7.20 6.10
CA GLY A 45 10.42 8.58 6.57
C GLY A 45 9.23 9.48 6.23
N GLY A 46 8.29 9.01 5.41
CA GLY A 46 7.05 9.71 5.07
C GLY A 46 5.95 9.52 6.13
N LYS A 47 4.94 10.39 6.09
CA LYS A 47 3.80 10.44 7.01
C LYS A 47 3.10 9.09 7.21
N ASP A 48 2.94 8.32 6.11
CA ASP A 48 2.15 7.09 6.10
C ASP A 48 2.86 5.96 6.86
N SER A 49 4.17 5.81 6.64
CA SER A 49 4.99 4.81 7.32
C SER A 49 5.13 5.09 8.82
N MET A 50 5.23 6.37 9.20
CA MET A 50 5.31 6.78 10.60
C MET A 50 3.97 6.59 11.33
N LEU A 51 2.84 6.91 10.67
CA LEU A 51 1.51 6.59 11.24
C LEU A 51 1.32 5.08 11.38
N LEU A 52 1.72 4.29 10.38
CA LEU A 52 1.66 2.83 10.44
C LEU A 52 2.41 2.29 11.67
N ALA A 53 3.63 2.79 11.91
CA ALA A 53 4.43 2.40 13.07
C ALA A 53 3.68 2.68 14.38
N LYS A 54 3.09 3.87 14.52
CA LYS A 54 2.33 4.26 15.71
C LYS A 54 1.06 3.42 15.89
N CYS A 55 0.34 3.12 14.82
CA CYS A 55 -0.83 2.24 14.87
C CYS A 55 -0.47 0.82 15.32
N LEU A 56 0.65 0.27 14.82
CA LEU A 56 1.10 -1.07 15.21
C LEU A 56 1.66 -1.12 16.64
N GLN A 57 2.36 -0.07 17.10
CA GLN A 57 2.77 0.06 18.50
C GLN A 57 1.56 0.09 19.43
N GLU A 58 0.54 0.87 19.08
CA GLU A 58 -0.70 0.95 19.85
C GLU A 58 -1.45 -0.40 19.85
N LEU A 59 -1.54 -1.08 18.70
CA LEU A 59 -2.15 -2.40 18.61
C LEU A 59 -1.46 -3.41 19.53
N LYS A 60 -0.13 -3.42 19.58
CA LYS A 60 0.65 -4.32 20.44
C LYS A 60 0.34 -4.11 21.94
N LYS A 61 0.08 -2.88 22.37
CA LYS A 61 -0.32 -2.56 23.75
C LYS A 61 -1.63 -3.21 24.17
N HIS A 62 -2.55 -3.44 23.23
CA HIS A 62 -3.85 -4.07 23.51
C HIS A 62 -3.77 -5.58 23.82
N ARG A 63 -2.65 -6.24 23.54
CA ARG A 63 -2.36 -7.66 23.84
C ARG A 63 -3.45 -8.65 23.42
N LYS A 64 -4.23 -8.33 22.39
CA LYS A 64 -5.26 -9.23 21.85
C LYS A 64 -4.71 -10.29 20.91
N VAL A 65 -3.57 -10.01 20.32
CA VAL A 65 -2.78 -10.89 19.46
C VAL A 65 -1.33 -10.72 19.91
N ASP A 66 -0.62 -11.81 20.07
CA ASP A 66 0.79 -11.81 20.47
C ASP A 66 1.68 -11.79 19.22
N PHE A 67 2.38 -10.69 18.99
CA PHE A 67 3.28 -10.50 17.84
C PHE A 67 4.44 -9.57 18.19
N GLU A 68 5.53 -9.69 17.44
CA GLU A 68 6.71 -8.84 17.58
C GLU A 68 6.78 -7.78 16.48
N LEU A 69 7.38 -6.64 16.81
CA LEU A 69 7.62 -5.54 15.86
C LEU A 69 9.11 -5.22 15.75
N VAL A 70 9.58 -5.09 14.53
CA VAL A 70 10.88 -4.54 14.18
C VAL A 70 10.62 -3.35 13.27
N PHE A 71 11.19 -2.17 13.58
CA PHE A 71 11.04 -0.97 12.75
C PHE A 71 12.29 -0.80 11.90
N LEU A 72 12.13 -0.93 10.59
CA LEU A 72 13.21 -1.04 9.64
C LEU A 72 13.17 0.12 8.64
N SER A 73 14.24 0.90 8.59
CA SER A 73 14.42 1.94 7.58
C SER A 73 15.59 1.59 6.69
N MET A 74 15.34 1.61 5.40
CA MET A 74 16.40 1.50 4.41
C MET A 74 16.82 2.88 3.97
N ASP A 75 18.12 3.18 4.11
CA ASP A 75 18.74 4.34 3.51
C ASP A 75 19.19 3.97 2.08
N PRO A 76 18.53 4.47 1.03
CA PRO A 76 18.90 4.17 -0.36
C PRO A 76 20.01 5.08 -0.90
N GLY A 77 20.64 5.91 -0.07
CA GLY A 77 21.58 6.97 -0.40
C GLY A 77 20.99 8.36 -0.16
N TYR A 78 20.29 8.55 0.95
CA TYR A 78 19.76 9.87 1.34
C TYR A 78 20.87 10.90 1.51
N ASN A 79 20.54 12.18 1.25
CA ASN A 79 21.36 13.27 1.75
C ASN A 79 21.26 13.34 3.29
N GLU A 80 22.22 13.98 3.94
CA GLU A 80 22.31 14.05 5.39
C GLU A 80 21.05 14.69 6.03
N ILE A 81 20.47 15.69 5.38
CA ILE A 81 19.26 16.39 5.86
C ILE A 81 18.08 15.42 5.96
N ASN A 82 17.84 14.63 4.91
CA ASN A 82 16.75 13.66 4.88
C ASN A 82 17.01 12.52 5.88
N LYS A 83 18.24 12.02 5.97
CA LYS A 83 18.63 10.99 6.94
C LYS A 83 18.37 11.44 8.37
N GLN A 84 18.83 12.64 8.74
CA GLN A 84 18.60 13.22 10.05
C GLN A 84 17.12 13.48 10.34
N LYS A 85 16.33 13.86 9.31
CA LYS A 85 14.88 14.04 9.46
C LYS A 85 14.16 12.73 9.77
N VAL A 86 14.55 11.61 9.16
CA VAL A 86 14.02 10.28 9.48
C VAL A 86 14.35 9.90 10.93
N ILE A 87 15.60 10.08 11.35
CA ILE A 87 16.08 9.74 12.70
C ILE A 87 15.38 10.60 13.75
N SER A 88 15.30 11.91 13.54
CA SER A 88 14.67 12.84 14.50
C SER A 88 13.17 12.57 14.65
N ASN A 89 12.46 12.27 13.55
CA ASN A 89 11.06 11.89 13.59
C ASN A 89 10.83 10.55 14.30
N ALA A 90 11.68 9.56 14.06
CA ALA A 90 11.60 8.28 14.77
C ALA A 90 11.81 8.47 16.28
N LYS A 91 12.78 9.30 16.67
CA LYS A 91 13.02 9.66 18.07
C LYS A 91 11.84 10.41 18.67
N LEU A 92 11.31 11.43 17.98
CA LEU A 92 10.14 12.21 18.41
C LEU A 92 8.91 11.33 18.65
N LEU A 93 8.71 10.31 17.80
CA LEU A 93 7.58 9.39 17.86
C LEU A 93 7.85 8.15 18.73
N ASN A 94 9.01 8.06 19.37
CA ASN A 94 9.44 6.91 20.14
C ASN A 94 9.35 5.58 19.35
N ILE A 95 9.90 5.58 18.13
CA ILE A 95 9.99 4.42 17.26
C ILE A 95 11.44 3.90 17.33
N PRO A 96 11.69 2.68 17.85
CA PRO A 96 13.04 2.10 17.93
C PRO A 96 13.49 1.64 16.55
N LEU A 97 14.08 2.56 15.78
CA LEU A 97 14.40 2.41 14.36
C LEU A 97 15.74 1.70 14.15
N THR A 98 15.73 0.63 13.36
CA THR A 98 16.92 -0.01 12.80
C THR A 98 17.13 0.51 11.38
N ILE A 99 18.29 1.14 11.13
CA ILE A 99 18.64 1.68 9.81
C ILE A 99 19.69 0.79 9.17
N PHE A 100 19.53 0.48 7.88
CA PHE A 100 20.56 -0.15 7.07
C PHE A 100 20.74 0.62 5.75
N GLU A 101 21.97 0.67 5.29
CA GLU A 101 22.35 1.45 4.12
C GLU A 101 22.40 0.58 2.86
N THR A 102 22.05 1.16 1.73
CA THR A 102 22.18 0.57 0.41
C THR A 102 22.63 1.62 -0.60
N LYS A 103 23.16 1.19 -1.74
CA LYS A 103 23.58 2.07 -2.84
C LYS A 103 22.56 2.08 -3.99
N ILE A 104 21.26 2.02 -3.67
CA ILE A 104 20.23 1.92 -4.72
C ILE A 104 20.19 3.16 -5.58
N PHE A 105 20.31 4.34 -5.01
CA PHE A 105 20.27 5.58 -5.80
C PHE A 105 21.40 5.65 -6.80
N ASP A 106 22.62 5.24 -6.41
CA ASP A 106 23.75 5.17 -7.32
C ASP A 106 23.51 4.11 -8.43
N ALA A 107 22.91 2.97 -8.07
CA ALA A 107 22.63 1.90 -9.02
C ALA A 107 21.55 2.26 -10.06
N VAL A 108 20.56 3.11 -9.71
CA VAL A 108 19.47 3.50 -10.62
C VAL A 108 19.76 4.81 -11.37
N GLU A 109 20.78 5.56 -11.00
CA GLU A 109 21.15 6.83 -11.63
C GLU A 109 21.46 6.67 -13.13
N HIS A 110 21.99 5.52 -13.52
CA HIS A 110 22.41 5.18 -14.89
C HIS A 110 21.37 4.36 -15.66
N ILE A 111 20.14 4.21 -15.14
CA ILE A 111 19.09 3.47 -15.82
C ILE A 111 18.22 4.43 -16.62
N ASP A 112 18.23 4.30 -17.96
CA ASP A 112 17.50 5.17 -18.86
C ASP A 112 15.99 4.87 -18.89
N SER A 113 15.60 3.60 -18.77
CA SER A 113 14.20 3.18 -18.84
C SER A 113 13.62 2.82 -17.47
N HIS A 114 12.54 3.49 -17.09
CA HIS A 114 11.76 3.20 -15.88
C HIS A 114 12.55 3.13 -14.56
N PRO A 115 13.44 4.10 -14.24
CA PRO A 115 14.31 4.05 -13.05
C PRO A 115 13.51 3.92 -11.74
N CYS A 116 12.34 4.56 -11.66
CA CYS A 116 11.45 4.46 -10.49
C CYS A 116 10.92 3.03 -10.26
N TYR A 117 10.60 2.30 -11.32
CA TYR A 117 10.16 0.90 -11.22
C TYR A 117 11.27 0.00 -10.70
N VAL A 118 12.48 0.13 -11.27
CA VAL A 118 13.65 -0.63 -10.84
C VAL A 118 14.01 -0.32 -9.40
N CYS A 119 14.05 0.96 -9.02
CA CYS A 119 14.28 1.41 -7.66
C CYS A 119 13.27 0.78 -6.69
N ALA A 120 11.98 0.84 -6.99
CA ALA A 120 10.94 0.26 -6.13
C ALA A 120 11.08 -1.26 -5.98
N ARG A 121 11.49 -1.95 -7.05
CA ARG A 121 11.73 -3.40 -7.04
C ARG A 121 12.94 -3.76 -6.17
N MET A 122 14.07 -3.05 -6.35
CA MET A 122 15.29 -3.24 -5.56
C MET A 122 15.03 -2.96 -4.08
N ARG A 123 14.40 -1.83 -3.76
CA ARG A 123 14.03 -1.46 -2.38
C ARG A 123 13.24 -2.56 -1.69
N ARG A 124 12.28 -3.14 -2.40
CA ARG A 124 11.45 -4.23 -1.87
C ARG A 124 12.27 -5.49 -1.61
N GLY A 125 13.17 -5.86 -2.51
CA GLY A 125 14.09 -7.00 -2.35
C GLY A 125 14.93 -6.87 -1.08
N TYR A 126 15.64 -5.75 -0.92
CA TYR A 126 16.48 -5.50 0.26
C TYR A 126 15.67 -5.46 1.57
N LEU A 127 14.44 -4.90 1.54
CA LEU A 127 13.59 -4.91 2.73
C LEU A 127 13.17 -6.32 3.13
N TYR A 128 12.84 -7.19 2.17
CA TYR A 128 12.54 -8.59 2.47
C TYR A 128 13.74 -9.34 3.02
N GLU A 129 14.90 -9.18 2.39
CA GLU A 129 16.14 -9.82 2.81
C GLU A 129 16.49 -9.42 4.25
N LYS A 130 16.51 -8.11 4.53
CA LYS A 130 16.82 -7.61 5.87
C LYS A 130 15.79 -8.00 6.93
N ALA A 131 14.51 -8.01 6.59
CA ALA A 131 13.47 -8.49 7.48
C ALA A 131 13.64 -9.97 7.82
N LYS A 132 13.99 -10.79 6.82
CA LYS A 132 14.26 -12.23 7.01
C LYS A 132 15.49 -12.48 7.88
N GLU A 133 16.59 -11.74 7.68
CA GLU A 133 17.77 -11.80 8.56
C GLU A 133 17.43 -11.51 10.03
N LEU A 134 16.48 -10.61 10.27
CA LEU A 134 15.99 -10.26 11.61
C LEU A 134 14.94 -11.25 12.15
N GLY A 135 14.69 -12.36 11.44
CA GLY A 135 13.74 -13.39 11.82
C GLY A 135 12.28 -12.99 11.65
N CYS A 136 11.98 -11.95 10.86
CA CYS A 136 10.60 -11.57 10.56
C CYS A 136 9.99 -12.50 9.51
N ASN A 137 8.69 -12.79 9.64
CA ASN A 137 7.90 -13.50 8.64
C ASN A 137 6.98 -12.58 7.84
N LYS A 138 6.90 -11.29 8.23
CA LYS A 138 6.08 -10.30 7.53
C LYS A 138 6.80 -8.97 7.37
N ILE A 139 6.48 -8.26 6.27
CA ILE A 139 6.77 -6.83 6.11
C ILE A 139 5.47 -6.05 6.05
N ALA A 140 5.39 -4.94 6.77
CA ALA A 140 4.25 -4.03 6.76
C ALA A 140 4.61 -2.73 6.05
N LEU A 141 3.81 -2.35 5.04
CA LEU A 141 3.98 -1.15 4.23
C LEU A 141 2.85 -0.14 4.49
N GLY A 142 3.18 1.13 4.47
CA GLY A 142 2.28 2.26 4.76
C GLY A 142 1.31 2.63 3.62
N HIS A 143 1.03 1.74 2.69
CA HIS A 143 0.04 2.01 1.64
C HIS A 143 -1.36 2.15 2.23
N HIS A 144 -2.10 3.13 1.75
CA HIS A 144 -3.39 3.54 2.27
C HIS A 144 -4.50 3.45 1.20
N PHE A 145 -5.74 3.80 1.57
CA PHE A 145 -6.91 3.71 0.71
C PHE A 145 -6.75 4.42 -0.65
N ASP A 146 -6.18 5.63 -0.63
CA ASP A 146 -6.01 6.42 -1.86
C ASP A 146 -4.99 5.76 -2.82
N ASP A 147 -3.91 5.14 -2.31
CA ASP A 147 -2.97 4.34 -3.13
C ASP A 147 -3.68 3.18 -3.85
N VAL A 148 -4.67 2.56 -3.19
CA VAL A 148 -5.43 1.44 -3.77
C VAL A 148 -6.28 1.92 -4.93
N ILE A 149 -7.06 2.99 -4.76
CA ILE A 149 -7.91 3.52 -5.85
C ILE A 149 -7.10 4.11 -6.99
N GLU A 150 -5.97 4.74 -6.71
CA GLU A 150 -5.00 5.17 -7.73
C GLU A 150 -4.50 3.97 -8.54
N THR A 151 -4.12 2.88 -7.87
CA THR A 151 -3.64 1.66 -8.53
C THR A 151 -4.69 1.01 -9.42
N ILE A 152 -5.97 0.99 -8.99
CA ILE A 152 -7.08 0.49 -9.81
C ILE A 152 -7.22 1.31 -11.10
N LEU A 153 -7.30 2.63 -10.97
CA LEU A 153 -7.45 3.51 -12.13
C LEU A 153 -6.22 3.49 -13.05
N MET A 154 -5.01 3.44 -12.50
CA MET A 154 -3.78 3.26 -13.30
C MET A 154 -3.80 1.95 -14.07
N GLY A 155 -4.23 0.86 -13.45
CA GLY A 155 -4.38 -0.44 -14.12
C GLY A 155 -5.37 -0.37 -15.29
N MET A 156 -6.52 0.28 -15.11
CA MET A 156 -7.55 0.42 -16.13
C MET A 156 -7.13 1.36 -17.26
N LEU A 157 -6.64 2.57 -16.94
CA LEU A 157 -6.44 3.64 -17.91
C LEU A 157 -5.11 3.53 -18.68
N TYR A 158 -4.06 3.01 -18.03
CA TYR A 158 -2.73 2.90 -18.63
C TYR A 158 -2.23 1.47 -18.79
N GLY A 159 -2.81 0.50 -18.08
CA GLY A 159 -2.38 -0.89 -18.12
C GLY A 159 -3.35 -1.84 -18.81
N ALA A 160 -4.53 -1.37 -19.28
CA ALA A 160 -5.60 -2.20 -19.83
C ALA A 160 -5.94 -3.43 -18.96
N GLN A 161 -5.89 -3.28 -17.64
CA GLN A 161 -6.09 -4.36 -16.68
C GLN A 161 -6.98 -3.92 -15.51
N MET A 162 -7.98 -4.74 -15.19
CA MET A 162 -8.73 -4.60 -13.94
C MET A 162 -7.97 -5.33 -12.83
N GLN A 163 -7.14 -4.59 -12.10
CA GLN A 163 -6.37 -5.13 -10.97
C GLN A 163 -6.28 -4.11 -9.84
N THR A 164 -6.03 -4.60 -8.63
CA THR A 164 -5.87 -3.77 -7.44
C THR A 164 -4.56 -4.06 -6.74
N MET A 165 -4.19 -3.17 -5.84
CA MET A 165 -3.14 -3.42 -4.86
C MET A 165 -3.69 -4.36 -3.78
N MET A 166 -3.21 -5.60 -3.71
CA MET A 166 -3.70 -6.58 -2.73
C MET A 166 -3.33 -6.17 -1.29
N PRO A 167 -4.26 -6.31 -0.33
CA PRO A 167 -4.01 -5.95 1.07
C PRO A 167 -2.97 -6.84 1.77
N LYS A 168 -2.87 -8.10 1.31
CA LYS A 168 -1.93 -9.11 1.81
C LYS A 168 -1.41 -9.93 0.64
N VAL A 169 -0.11 -10.19 0.61
CA VAL A 169 0.56 -10.92 -0.50
C VAL A 169 1.63 -11.85 0.07
N VAL A 170 1.61 -13.10 -0.37
CA VAL A 170 2.73 -14.03 -0.16
C VAL A 170 3.87 -13.67 -1.11
N SER A 171 5.08 -13.58 -0.61
CA SER A 171 6.25 -13.31 -1.44
C SER A 171 6.65 -14.54 -2.25
N THR A 172 6.69 -14.40 -3.57
CA THR A 172 7.16 -15.48 -4.46
C THR A 172 8.69 -15.57 -4.50
N SER A 173 9.38 -14.44 -4.27
CA SER A 173 10.84 -14.36 -4.29
C SER A 173 11.51 -14.64 -2.93
N HIS A 174 10.75 -14.55 -1.83
CA HIS A 174 11.22 -14.77 -0.46
C HIS A 174 10.27 -15.75 0.25
N PRO A 175 10.46 -17.07 0.09
CA PRO A 175 9.59 -18.07 0.68
C PRO A 175 9.45 -17.90 2.19
N GLY A 176 8.22 -18.05 2.70
CA GLY A 176 7.87 -17.85 4.11
C GLY A 176 7.62 -16.41 4.53
N MET A 177 7.74 -15.45 3.59
CA MET A 177 7.49 -14.04 3.86
C MET A 177 6.14 -13.58 3.29
N GLU A 178 5.43 -12.75 4.04
CA GLU A 178 4.21 -12.06 3.59
C GLU A 178 4.42 -10.54 3.61
N LEU A 179 3.72 -9.84 2.71
CA LEU A 179 3.58 -8.38 2.73
C LEU A 179 2.16 -8.04 3.17
N ILE A 180 2.03 -7.12 4.12
CA ILE A 180 0.74 -6.62 4.60
C ILE A 180 0.65 -5.10 4.47
N ARG A 181 -0.59 -4.60 4.31
CA ARG A 181 -0.90 -3.17 4.19
C ARG A 181 -1.97 -2.77 5.20
N PRO A 182 -1.62 -2.58 6.47
CA PRO A 182 -2.61 -2.36 7.54
C PRO A 182 -3.42 -1.06 7.39
N LEU A 183 -2.90 -0.04 6.68
CA LEU A 183 -3.61 1.20 6.42
C LEU A 183 -4.57 1.14 5.21
N TYR A 184 -4.88 -0.05 4.67
CA TYR A 184 -5.65 -0.29 3.44
C TYR A 184 -6.99 0.45 3.36
N TYR A 185 -7.66 0.65 4.50
CA TYR A 185 -8.92 1.38 4.62
C TYR A 185 -8.78 2.82 5.13
N VAL A 186 -7.57 3.26 5.48
CA VAL A 186 -7.33 4.59 6.01
C VAL A 186 -7.16 5.58 4.85
N LYS A 187 -7.96 6.65 4.82
CA LYS A 187 -7.88 7.69 3.80
C LYS A 187 -6.68 8.61 4.02
N GLU A 188 -6.00 9.01 2.95
CA GLU A 188 -4.86 9.93 2.98
C GLU A 188 -5.18 11.26 3.68
N ALA A 189 -6.38 11.81 3.43
CA ALA A 189 -6.83 13.04 4.09
C ALA A 189 -6.85 12.94 5.63
N SER A 190 -7.10 11.74 6.19
CA SER A 190 -7.05 11.52 7.63
C SER A 190 -5.62 11.49 8.16
N ILE A 191 -4.68 10.99 7.38
CA ILE A 191 -3.25 10.95 7.69
C ILE A 191 -2.67 12.36 7.66
N ILE A 192 -3.01 13.15 6.63
CA ILE A 192 -2.60 14.55 6.50
C ILE A 192 -3.12 15.37 7.69
N ASN A 193 -4.40 15.26 8.01
CA ASN A 193 -4.99 15.97 9.13
C ASN A 193 -4.34 15.59 10.49
N TRP A 194 -3.99 14.30 10.69
CA TRP A 194 -3.26 13.87 11.87
C TRP A 194 -1.85 14.46 11.92
N LYS A 195 -1.12 14.48 10.80
CA LYS A 195 0.20 15.12 10.65
C LYS A 195 0.13 16.59 11.03
N GLU A 196 -0.82 17.33 10.45
CA GLU A 196 -1.00 18.79 10.66
C GLU A 196 -1.38 19.13 12.10
N LYS A 197 -2.34 18.39 12.68
CA LYS A 197 -2.77 18.60 14.07
C LYS A 197 -1.61 18.51 15.08
N HIS A 198 -0.64 17.65 14.81
CA HIS A 198 0.49 17.44 15.71
C HIS A 198 1.74 18.21 15.28
N ASN A 199 1.66 19.09 14.27
CA ASN A 199 2.78 19.84 13.71
C ASN A 199 3.97 18.92 13.37
N LEU A 200 3.69 17.78 12.70
CA LEU A 200 4.71 16.83 12.29
C LEU A 200 5.18 17.14 10.87
N GLU A 201 6.48 17.13 10.70
CA GLU A 201 7.11 17.33 9.41
C GLU A 201 7.85 16.05 9.01
N PHE A 202 7.51 15.51 7.87
CA PHE A 202 8.11 14.30 7.30
C PHE A 202 8.83 14.60 5.99
N ILE A 203 9.66 13.66 5.53
CA ILE A 203 10.21 13.76 4.19
C ILE A 203 9.10 13.54 3.15
N GLU A 204 9.05 14.38 2.12
CA GLU A 204 8.07 14.28 1.04
C GLU A 204 8.65 13.52 -0.15
N CYS A 205 9.79 13.94 -0.64
CA CYS A 205 10.55 13.24 -1.66
C CYS A 205 12.03 13.27 -1.31
N ALA A 206 12.71 12.13 -1.37
CA ALA A 206 14.10 12.02 -0.99
C ALA A 206 14.97 11.41 -2.10
N CYS A 207 14.45 11.36 -3.32
CA CYS A 207 15.14 10.77 -4.45
C CYS A 207 15.93 11.83 -5.22
N LYS A 208 17.26 11.65 -5.33
CA LYS A 208 18.12 12.51 -6.17
C LYS A 208 17.65 12.58 -7.63
N VAL A 209 17.05 11.50 -8.13
CA VAL A 209 16.52 11.43 -9.50
C VAL A 209 15.35 12.41 -9.70
N THR A 210 14.53 12.65 -8.66
CA THR A 210 13.45 13.64 -8.70
C THR A 210 13.91 15.06 -8.43
N GLU A 211 15.04 15.25 -7.74
CA GLU A 211 15.68 16.58 -7.58
C GLU A 211 16.26 17.09 -8.90
N HIS A 212 16.75 16.19 -9.78
CA HIS A 212 17.38 16.54 -11.05
C HIS A 212 16.51 16.35 -12.28
N ARG A 213 15.42 15.58 -12.17
CA ARG A 213 14.46 15.34 -13.26
C ARG A 213 13.09 15.88 -12.84
N THR A 214 12.79 17.08 -13.29
CA THR A 214 11.40 17.59 -13.36
C THR A 214 10.54 16.76 -14.34
N MET A 215 11.16 15.76 -14.98
CA MET A 215 10.56 14.90 -16.00
C MET A 215 10.71 13.44 -15.56
N CYS A 216 9.67 12.88 -14.95
CA CYS A 216 9.49 11.44 -14.93
C CYS A 216 8.74 11.05 -16.19
N ASP A 217 9.47 10.44 -17.13
CA ASP A 217 9.02 9.79 -18.37
C ASP A 217 8.07 10.58 -19.30
N ASP A 218 8.44 10.62 -20.58
CA ASP A 218 7.69 11.01 -21.77
C ASP A 218 7.40 12.50 -22.03
N GLY A 219 8.16 13.44 -21.44
CA GLY A 219 8.09 14.86 -21.84
C GLY A 219 6.80 15.60 -21.47
N GLU A 220 5.91 14.99 -20.71
CA GLU A 220 4.71 15.61 -20.14
C GLU A 220 4.87 15.96 -18.67
N GLU A 221 4.36 17.12 -18.27
CA GLU A 221 4.42 17.62 -16.89
C GLU A 221 3.63 16.72 -15.93
N GLY A 222 4.33 15.92 -15.13
CA GLY A 222 3.75 15.12 -14.06
C GLY A 222 3.77 13.60 -14.32
N SER A 223 3.88 12.81 -13.25
CA SER A 223 3.78 11.35 -13.37
C SER A 223 2.33 10.93 -13.63
N LYS A 224 2.13 9.78 -14.32
CA LYS A 224 0.79 9.16 -14.54
C LYS A 224 -0.01 9.04 -13.23
N ARG A 225 0.67 8.83 -12.11
CA ARG A 225 0.05 8.79 -10.78
C ARG A 225 -0.48 10.15 -10.35
N GLU A 226 0.24 11.24 -10.66
CA GLU A 226 -0.18 12.61 -10.38
C GLU A 226 -1.45 12.96 -11.16
N GLU A 227 -1.54 12.56 -12.43
CA GLU A 227 -2.74 12.73 -13.26
C GLU A 227 -3.94 12.01 -12.66
N ILE A 228 -3.76 10.75 -12.21
CA ILE A 228 -4.81 9.99 -11.53
C ILE A 228 -5.27 10.68 -10.25
N LYS A 229 -4.35 11.22 -9.45
CA LYS A 229 -4.71 12.01 -8.25
C LYS A 229 -5.56 13.23 -8.61
N LYS A 230 -5.17 13.97 -9.65
CA LYS A 230 -5.95 15.11 -10.16
C LYS A 230 -7.34 14.68 -10.66
N LEU A 231 -7.42 13.56 -11.38
CA LEU A 231 -8.68 12.98 -11.85
C LEU A 231 -9.61 12.60 -10.69
N ILE A 232 -9.11 11.85 -9.71
CA ILE A 232 -9.90 11.47 -8.52
C ILE A 232 -10.40 12.71 -7.78
N LYS A 233 -9.56 13.73 -7.63
CA LYS A 233 -9.95 14.99 -6.99
C LYS A 233 -11.10 15.69 -7.74
N LYS A 234 -11.08 15.72 -9.09
CA LYS A 234 -12.17 16.25 -9.91
C LYS A 234 -13.45 15.41 -9.76
N LEU A 235 -13.34 14.10 -9.82
CA LEU A 235 -14.48 13.19 -9.69
C LEU A 235 -15.17 13.31 -8.32
N ARG A 236 -14.41 13.51 -7.24
CA ARG A 236 -14.95 13.75 -5.88
C ARG A 236 -15.79 15.03 -5.78
N GLN A 237 -15.54 16.01 -6.65
CA GLN A 237 -16.37 17.24 -6.71
C GLN A 237 -17.72 16.99 -7.36
N VAL A 238 -17.82 16.00 -8.25
CA VAL A 238 -19.06 15.67 -8.95
C VAL A 238 -19.89 14.66 -8.15
N TYR A 239 -19.23 13.69 -7.52
CA TYR A 239 -19.90 12.64 -6.77
C TYR A 239 -19.07 12.22 -5.54
N ASP A 240 -19.59 12.45 -4.35
CA ASP A 240 -18.92 12.27 -3.07
C ASP A 240 -18.54 10.81 -2.74
N ARG A 241 -19.20 9.82 -3.39
CA ARG A 241 -18.98 8.39 -3.20
C ARG A 241 -18.09 7.74 -4.27
N VAL A 242 -17.52 8.51 -5.18
CA VAL A 242 -16.73 8.00 -6.31
C VAL A 242 -15.55 7.14 -5.85
N ASP A 243 -14.84 7.57 -4.84
CA ASP A 243 -13.67 6.86 -4.29
C ASP A 243 -14.04 5.49 -3.70
N ILE A 244 -15.16 5.41 -2.97
CA ILE A 244 -15.73 4.16 -2.45
C ILE A 244 -16.15 3.23 -3.58
N ASN A 245 -16.75 3.77 -4.65
CA ASN A 245 -17.21 2.97 -5.77
C ASN A 245 -16.02 2.39 -6.56
N ILE A 246 -14.98 3.20 -6.82
CA ILE A 246 -13.74 2.70 -7.44
C ILE A 246 -13.12 1.59 -6.57
N PHE A 247 -13.03 1.80 -5.26
CA PHE A 247 -12.49 0.81 -4.35
C PHE A 247 -13.26 -0.50 -4.37
N ARG A 248 -14.59 -0.43 -4.29
CA ARG A 248 -15.48 -1.60 -4.26
C ARG A 248 -15.57 -2.33 -5.60
N SER A 249 -15.36 -1.66 -6.73
CA SER A 249 -15.41 -2.29 -8.05
C SER A 249 -14.43 -3.46 -8.17
N ALA A 250 -13.25 -3.37 -7.52
CA ALA A 250 -12.28 -4.45 -7.49
C ALA A 250 -12.61 -5.57 -6.47
N GLN A 251 -13.63 -5.38 -5.63
CA GLN A 251 -14.10 -6.38 -4.65
C GLN A 251 -15.43 -7.03 -5.08
N ASN A 252 -16.10 -6.48 -6.07
CA ASN A 252 -17.41 -6.91 -6.53
C ASN A 252 -17.41 -7.04 -8.06
N VAL A 253 -16.54 -7.91 -8.57
CA VAL A 253 -16.45 -8.22 -10.00
C VAL A 253 -17.51 -9.26 -10.34
N ASN A 254 -18.43 -8.93 -11.27
CA ASN A 254 -19.39 -9.90 -11.80
C ASN A 254 -18.74 -10.60 -13.00
N LEU A 255 -18.37 -11.86 -12.80
CA LEU A 255 -17.69 -12.67 -13.82
C LEU A 255 -18.59 -13.00 -15.02
N ASP A 256 -19.92 -13.06 -14.84
CA ASP A 256 -20.88 -13.34 -15.91
C ASP A 256 -20.97 -12.21 -16.96
N THR A 257 -20.46 -11.02 -16.61
CA THR A 257 -20.48 -9.84 -17.47
C THR A 257 -19.07 -9.38 -17.89
N VAL A 258 -18.06 -10.25 -17.72
CA VAL A 258 -16.68 -10.01 -18.12
C VAL A 258 -16.35 -10.88 -19.34
N ILE A 259 -15.86 -10.26 -20.42
CA ILE A 259 -15.56 -10.96 -21.68
C ILE A 259 -14.51 -12.06 -21.47
N SER A 260 -13.47 -11.77 -20.68
CA SER A 260 -12.44 -12.75 -20.36
C SER A 260 -11.73 -12.38 -19.05
N TYR A 261 -11.23 -13.39 -18.35
CA TYR A 261 -10.34 -13.19 -17.21
C TYR A 261 -9.21 -14.22 -17.23
N ARG A 262 -8.12 -13.92 -16.53
CA ARG A 262 -6.96 -14.82 -16.38
C ARG A 262 -6.51 -14.90 -14.93
N SER A 263 -6.16 -16.09 -14.48
CA SER A 263 -5.50 -16.34 -13.22
C SER A 263 -4.01 -16.64 -13.47
N GLN A 264 -3.14 -15.69 -13.10
CA GLN A 264 -1.69 -15.92 -13.20
C GLN A 264 -1.19 -17.00 -12.23
N ARG A 265 -1.90 -17.18 -11.09
CA ARG A 265 -1.54 -18.19 -10.10
C ARG A 265 -1.82 -19.61 -10.61
N GLU A 266 -2.93 -19.79 -11.29
CA GLU A 266 -3.37 -21.09 -11.80
C GLU A 266 -2.88 -21.33 -13.23
N GLY A 267 -2.36 -20.30 -13.91
CA GLY A 267 -2.00 -20.35 -15.32
C GLY A 267 -3.19 -20.56 -16.25
N THR A 268 -4.39 -20.21 -15.79
CA THR A 268 -5.64 -20.42 -16.54
C THR A 268 -6.16 -19.09 -17.10
N SER A 269 -6.86 -19.19 -18.22
CA SER A 269 -7.66 -18.10 -18.79
C SER A 269 -9.03 -18.62 -19.11
N HIS A 270 -10.03 -17.76 -19.00
CA HIS A 270 -11.42 -18.05 -19.35
C HIS A 270 -11.93 -16.96 -20.27
N HIS A 271 -12.69 -17.37 -21.30
CA HIS A 271 -13.42 -16.49 -22.21
C HIS A 271 -14.90 -16.82 -22.15
N PHE A 272 -15.78 -15.82 -22.28
CA PHE A 272 -17.23 -16.03 -22.15
C PHE A 272 -17.79 -17.10 -23.12
N LEU A 273 -17.15 -17.31 -24.28
CA LEU A 273 -17.54 -18.37 -25.23
C LEU A 273 -17.24 -19.78 -24.73
N ASP A 274 -16.39 -19.98 -23.74
CA ASP A 274 -16.01 -21.31 -23.25
C ASP A 274 -17.22 -22.04 -22.63
N ASP A 275 -18.19 -21.31 -22.11
CA ASP A 275 -19.42 -21.86 -21.50
C ASP A 275 -20.71 -21.47 -22.26
N TYR A 276 -20.61 -20.63 -23.30
CA TYR A 276 -21.79 -20.05 -23.98
C TYR A 276 -22.72 -21.09 -24.58
N ASP A 277 -22.15 -22.08 -25.28
CA ASP A 277 -22.96 -23.12 -25.93
C ASP A 277 -23.66 -24.04 -24.92
N LYS A 278 -23.02 -24.31 -23.78
CA LYS A 278 -23.62 -25.08 -22.68
C LYS A 278 -24.81 -24.32 -22.07
N LEU A 279 -24.63 -23.03 -21.78
CA LEU A 279 -25.70 -22.17 -21.29
C LEU A 279 -26.85 -22.10 -22.28
N LEU A 280 -26.58 -21.99 -23.57
CA LEU A 280 -27.61 -21.96 -24.61
C LEU A 280 -28.42 -23.27 -24.66
N GLU A 281 -27.77 -24.42 -24.49
CA GLU A 281 -28.45 -25.72 -24.43
C GLU A 281 -29.29 -25.89 -23.16
N GLU A 282 -28.82 -25.42 -22.02
CA GLU A 282 -29.58 -25.43 -20.77
C GLU A 282 -30.84 -24.56 -20.84
N TYR A 283 -30.74 -23.36 -21.42
CA TYR A 283 -31.90 -22.48 -21.65
C TYR A 283 -32.91 -23.13 -22.59
N LYS A 284 -32.46 -23.79 -23.67
CA LYS A 284 -33.36 -24.54 -24.59
C LYS A 284 -34.07 -25.72 -23.94
N LYS A 285 -33.42 -26.41 -23.00
CA LYS A 285 -34.03 -27.50 -22.23
C LYS A 285 -35.09 -26.98 -21.24
N ASN A 286 -34.77 -25.89 -20.55
CA ASN A 286 -35.66 -25.29 -19.56
C ASN A 286 -36.90 -24.62 -20.19
N SER A 287 -36.80 -24.04 -21.38
CA SER A 287 -37.94 -23.48 -22.11
C SER A 287 -38.93 -24.54 -22.64
N LYS A 288 -38.49 -25.76 -22.86
CA LYS A 288 -39.36 -26.87 -23.27
C LYS A 288 -40.16 -27.50 -22.10
N ASN A 289 -39.80 -27.17 -20.85
CA ASN A 289 -40.48 -27.67 -19.66
C ASN A 289 -41.51 -26.67 -19.08
N ILE A 290 -41.79 -25.57 -19.79
CA ILE A 290 -42.73 -24.52 -19.39
C ILE A 290 -44.04 -24.58 -20.23
N ASP A 291 -44.06 -25.42 -21.28
CA ASP A 291 -45.28 -25.79 -22.03
C ASP A 291 -45.84 -27.12 -21.48
#